data_15733cc6a0832621075f2f54955684af
#
_entry.id   15733cc6a0832621075f2f54955684af
#
_cell.length_a   1.000
_cell.length_b   1.000
_cell.length_c   1.000
_cell.angle_alpha   90.00
_cell.angle_beta   90.00
_cell.angle_gamma   90.00
#
_symmetry.space_group_name_H-M   'P 1'
#
loop_
_entity.id
_entity.type
_entity.pdbx_description
1 polymer ?
#
loop_
_entity_poly.entity_id
_entity_poly.type
_entity_poly.pdbx_seq_one_letter_code
_entity_poly.pdbx_strand_id
1 'polypeptide(L)'
;ENGSQDSTIPSRHKPEPPRVALTTMPKGNDKTTSTLWICGEASSKHPKHSHTWVHGLVAYLLGHLCSVGLGIYVVDHQWITNTPETISPQHDVLGYGLFLYQLAMVVCRAYVKGPEELYNQLWACNAGMALATTGILLHKPIFVGAAIGVVAIDQMLWYFDCIFKVTTGSFKIGVAKYLEWPETPMVQKIFSWHHLWFLPLCIYYLRATGPGMPQGALKLSILGVFSMTLITRLVTPKDLNVNMAYQFWQDIKIDALHCMDGAPVWQYIPYLLFIYNCINLPLWPFLTWCVGRGVRVTG
;
A
#
# COMPACT_ATOMS: atom_id res chain seq x y z
N GLU A 1 -18.06 18.34 -75.97
CA GLU A 1 -19.10 18.74 -74.99
C GLU A 1 -18.59 18.46 -73.58
N ASN A 2 -18.18 19.51 -72.93
CA ASN A 2 -17.62 19.52 -71.58
C ASN A 2 -18.74 19.66 -70.53
N GLY A 3 -18.93 18.66 -69.68
CA GLY A 3 -19.79 18.74 -68.52
C GLY A 3 -18.97 18.94 -67.25
N SER A 4 -18.87 20.18 -66.78
CA SER A 4 -18.34 20.55 -65.50
C SER A 4 -19.33 20.20 -64.39
N GLN A 5 -18.96 19.22 -63.49
CA GLN A 5 -19.70 18.99 -62.25
C GLN A 5 -19.06 19.76 -61.13
N ASP A 6 -19.79 20.78 -60.67
CA ASP A 6 -19.51 21.59 -59.50
C ASP A 6 -19.89 20.80 -58.23
N SER A 7 -18.91 20.37 -57.44
CA SER A 7 -19.11 19.70 -56.18
C SER A 7 -18.95 20.66 -55.01
N THR A 8 -20.04 21.26 -54.58
CA THR A 8 -20.16 22.04 -53.36
C THR A 8 -20.07 21.12 -52.13
N ILE A 9 -18.98 21.18 -51.40
CA ILE A 9 -18.77 20.51 -50.12
C ILE A 9 -19.54 21.30 -49.03
N PRO A 10 -20.43 20.68 -48.25
CA PRO A 10 -21.11 21.38 -47.16
C PRO A 10 -20.14 21.61 -45.98
N SER A 11 -20.07 22.85 -45.52
CA SER A 11 -19.29 23.28 -44.36
C SER A 11 -19.72 22.57 -43.07
N ARG A 12 -18.81 21.80 -42.48
CA ARG A 12 -18.99 21.21 -41.15
C ARG A 12 -19.03 22.28 -40.08
N HIS A 13 -20.19 22.52 -39.49
CA HIS A 13 -20.33 23.28 -38.24
C HIS A 13 -19.50 22.61 -37.13
N LYS A 14 -18.48 23.34 -36.63
CA LYS A 14 -17.81 22.98 -35.38
C LYS A 14 -18.77 23.31 -34.22
N PRO A 15 -19.03 22.38 -33.28
CA PRO A 15 -19.77 22.72 -32.08
C PRO A 15 -18.96 23.69 -31.20
N GLU A 16 -19.60 24.76 -30.77
CA GLU A 16 -19.02 25.69 -29.79
C GLU A 16 -18.83 24.97 -28.44
N PRO A 17 -17.71 25.23 -27.73
CA PRO A 17 -17.51 24.69 -26.39
C PRO A 17 -18.53 25.31 -25.41
N PRO A 18 -19.01 24.56 -24.42
CA PRO A 18 -19.99 25.03 -23.45
C PRO A 18 -19.41 26.22 -22.66
N ARG A 19 -20.13 27.35 -22.65
CA ARG A 19 -19.82 28.54 -21.83
C ARG A 19 -19.95 28.14 -20.35
N VAL A 20 -18.83 28.17 -19.63
CA VAL A 20 -18.81 28.08 -18.17
C VAL A 20 -19.40 29.36 -17.60
N ALA A 21 -20.59 29.28 -17.01
CA ALA A 21 -21.17 30.37 -16.26
C ALA A 21 -20.34 30.64 -15.01
N LEU A 22 -19.68 31.79 -14.97
CA LEU A 22 -19.06 32.33 -13.75
C LEU A 22 -20.18 32.68 -12.75
N THR A 23 -20.48 31.81 -11.85
CA THR A 23 -21.32 32.10 -10.67
C THR A 23 -20.49 32.95 -9.72
N THR A 24 -20.88 34.24 -9.59
CA THR A 24 -20.36 35.21 -8.61
C THR A 24 -20.56 34.66 -7.19
N MET A 25 -19.46 34.46 -6.45
CA MET A 25 -19.52 34.10 -5.02
C MET A 25 -20.13 35.24 -4.21
N PRO A 26 -21.00 34.95 -3.24
CA PRO A 26 -21.47 35.95 -2.30
C PRO A 26 -20.33 36.32 -1.33
N LYS A 27 -20.04 37.62 -1.16
CA LYS A 27 -19.21 38.15 -0.09
C LYS A 27 -19.93 38.01 1.24
N GLY A 28 -19.61 36.97 1.99
CA GLY A 28 -19.98 36.77 3.38
C GLY A 28 -18.82 37.11 4.28
N ASN A 29 -18.95 38.23 4.98
CA ASN A 29 -18.08 38.64 6.09
C ASN A 29 -18.53 37.84 7.31
N ASP A 30 -17.76 36.85 7.75
CA ASP A 30 -17.93 36.32 9.09
C ASP A 30 -16.56 35.96 9.69
N LYS A 31 -16.19 36.83 10.65
CA LYS A 31 -15.07 36.62 11.56
C LYS A 31 -15.61 35.75 12.70
N THR A 32 -15.26 34.50 12.76
CA THR A 32 -15.00 33.78 14.02
C THR A 32 -14.75 32.29 13.75
N THR A 33 -13.81 31.78 14.48
CA THR A 33 -13.41 30.37 14.63
C THR A 33 -12.39 29.86 13.64
N SER A 34 -11.12 29.95 14.06
CA SER A 34 -10.01 29.12 13.61
C SER A 34 -10.28 27.66 14.00
N THR A 35 -11.19 27.02 13.29
CA THR A 35 -11.38 25.58 13.38
C THR A 35 -10.40 24.92 12.40
N LEU A 36 -9.55 24.09 12.96
CA LEU A 36 -8.54 23.31 12.27
C LEU A 36 -9.06 22.77 10.94
N TRP A 37 -8.49 23.22 9.80
CA TRP A 37 -8.80 22.80 8.44
C TRP A 37 -8.33 21.37 8.14
N ILE A 38 -8.58 20.41 9.05
CA ILE A 38 -8.21 19.00 8.89
C ILE A 38 -9.37 18.17 8.33
N CYS A 39 -10.61 18.68 8.39
CA CYS A 39 -11.80 17.99 7.91
C CYS A 39 -12.38 18.67 6.68
N GLY A 40 -11.87 18.37 5.49
CA GLY A 40 -12.62 18.60 4.27
C GLY A 40 -13.81 17.64 4.24
N GLU A 41 -15.04 18.17 4.09
CA GLU A 41 -16.23 17.35 3.87
C GLU A 41 -16.04 16.53 2.59
N ALA A 42 -15.71 15.25 2.75
CA ALA A 42 -15.70 14.30 1.66
C ALA A 42 -17.15 14.00 1.27
N SER A 43 -17.62 14.61 0.19
CA SER A 43 -18.86 14.18 -0.49
C SER A 43 -18.66 12.75 -1.00
N SER A 44 -18.98 11.78 -0.15
CA SER A 44 -18.87 10.37 -0.49
C SER A 44 -20.00 9.98 -1.45
N LYS A 45 -19.69 9.92 -2.74
CA LYS A 45 -20.53 9.28 -3.77
C LYS A 45 -20.46 7.74 -3.71
N HIS A 46 -19.79 7.17 -2.73
CA HIS A 46 -19.81 5.72 -2.53
C HIS A 46 -21.05 5.31 -1.74
N PRO A 47 -21.73 4.24 -2.14
CA PRO A 47 -22.82 3.68 -1.36
C PRO A 47 -22.25 3.43 0.05
N LYS A 48 -22.88 4.06 1.06
CA LYS A 48 -22.53 3.85 2.46
C LYS A 48 -22.85 2.39 2.78
N HIS A 49 -21.87 1.51 2.60
CA HIS A 49 -21.96 0.18 3.15
C HIS A 49 -22.10 0.33 4.66
N SER A 50 -23.08 -0.34 5.24
CA SER A 50 -23.34 -0.32 6.69
C SER A 50 -22.28 -1.11 7.47
N HIS A 51 -20.99 -0.83 7.20
CA HIS A 51 -19.91 -1.45 7.94
C HIS A 51 -19.90 -0.90 9.36
N THR A 52 -20.12 -1.78 10.30
CA THR A 52 -20.05 -1.42 11.71
C THR A 52 -18.59 -1.37 12.17
N TRP A 53 -18.31 -0.55 13.17
CA TRP A 53 -17.00 -0.52 13.83
C TRP A 53 -16.55 -1.90 14.31
N VAL A 54 -17.52 -2.72 14.77
CA VAL A 54 -17.24 -4.08 15.24
C VAL A 54 -16.68 -4.95 14.11
N HIS A 55 -17.32 -4.96 12.94
CA HIS A 55 -16.85 -5.76 11.80
C HIS A 55 -15.46 -5.32 11.33
N GLY A 56 -15.24 -4.00 11.20
CA GLY A 56 -13.93 -3.46 10.82
C GLY A 56 -12.84 -3.83 11.82
N LEU A 57 -13.13 -3.69 13.12
CA LEU A 57 -12.18 -4.04 14.19
C LEU A 57 -11.88 -5.55 14.22
N VAL A 58 -12.88 -6.39 14.08
CA VAL A 58 -12.70 -7.85 14.02
C VAL A 58 -11.85 -8.23 12.81
N ALA A 59 -12.13 -7.68 11.62
CA ALA A 59 -11.34 -7.94 10.43
C ALA A 59 -9.87 -7.49 10.61
N TYR A 60 -9.66 -6.29 11.15
CA TYR A 60 -8.34 -5.74 11.46
C TYR A 60 -7.55 -6.66 12.41
N LEU A 61 -8.15 -7.02 13.54
CA LEU A 61 -7.50 -7.88 14.53
C LEU A 61 -7.22 -9.27 13.98
N LEU A 62 -8.20 -9.92 13.34
CA LEU A 62 -8.01 -11.23 12.72
C LEU A 62 -6.92 -11.20 11.66
N GLY A 63 -6.92 -10.19 10.78
CA GLY A 63 -5.92 -10.05 9.73
C GLY A 63 -4.51 -9.97 10.27
N HIS A 64 -4.25 -9.09 11.23
CA HIS A 64 -2.93 -8.94 11.82
C HIS A 64 -2.53 -10.12 12.71
N LEU A 65 -3.43 -10.60 13.56
CA LEU A 65 -3.14 -11.76 14.42
C LEU A 65 -2.84 -13.02 13.60
N CYS A 66 -3.60 -13.29 12.54
CA CYS A 66 -3.33 -14.43 11.67
C CYS A 66 -1.99 -14.27 10.93
N SER A 67 -1.70 -13.09 10.38
CA SER A 67 -0.47 -12.87 9.60
C SER A 67 0.78 -12.90 10.46
N VAL A 68 0.77 -12.16 11.56
CA VAL A 68 1.91 -12.10 12.50
C VAL A 68 2.02 -13.41 13.29
N GLY A 69 0.89 -13.94 13.78
CA GLY A 69 0.85 -15.21 14.54
C GLY A 69 1.31 -16.40 13.72
N LEU A 70 0.89 -16.48 12.44
CA LEU A 70 1.39 -17.52 11.53
C LEU A 70 2.91 -17.37 11.32
N GLY A 71 3.39 -16.15 11.13
CA GLY A 71 4.82 -15.87 11.01
C GLY A 71 5.60 -16.35 12.24
N ILE A 72 5.15 -15.98 13.44
CA ILE A 72 5.77 -16.41 14.71
C ILE A 72 5.77 -17.94 14.81
N TYR A 73 4.61 -18.57 14.57
CA TYR A 73 4.48 -20.02 14.63
C TYR A 73 5.47 -20.74 13.71
N VAL A 74 5.56 -20.31 12.45
CA VAL A 74 6.44 -20.93 11.44
C VAL A 74 7.92 -20.74 11.80
N VAL A 75 8.29 -19.60 12.36
CA VAL A 75 9.67 -19.31 12.79
C VAL A 75 10.02 -20.09 14.07
N ASP A 76 9.15 -20.10 15.06
CA ASP A 76 9.40 -20.78 16.34
C ASP A 76 9.45 -22.31 16.21
N HIS A 77 8.69 -22.87 15.25
CA HIS A 77 8.76 -24.30 14.94
C HIS A 77 9.85 -24.68 13.92
N GLN A 78 10.75 -23.74 13.62
CA GLN A 78 11.88 -23.93 12.71
C GLN A 78 11.52 -24.36 11.27
N TRP A 79 10.26 -24.17 10.83
CA TRP A 79 9.87 -24.43 9.45
C TRP A 79 10.57 -23.48 8.47
N ILE A 80 10.93 -22.30 8.98
CA ILE A 80 11.80 -21.36 8.30
C ILE A 80 12.96 -21.05 9.22
N THR A 81 14.17 -21.33 8.75
CA THR A 81 15.39 -21.13 9.52
C THR A 81 15.56 -19.65 9.90
N ASN A 82 15.67 -19.41 11.19
CA ASN A 82 16.04 -18.11 11.73
C ASN A 82 17.44 -18.23 12.35
N THR A 83 18.35 -17.40 11.94
CA THR A 83 19.65 -17.28 12.63
C THR A 83 19.42 -16.41 13.86
N PRO A 84 19.60 -16.95 15.08
CA PRO A 84 19.48 -16.13 16.27
C PRO A 84 20.61 -15.10 16.28
N GLU A 85 20.24 -13.85 16.34
CA GLU A 85 21.15 -12.72 16.38
C GLU A 85 20.90 -11.94 17.65
N THR A 86 21.98 -11.61 18.34
CA THR A 86 21.96 -10.71 19.50
C THR A 86 21.73 -9.29 18.99
N ILE A 87 20.49 -8.84 19.02
CA ILE A 87 20.16 -7.45 18.72
C ILE A 87 20.33 -6.62 19.99
N SER A 88 21.01 -5.49 19.86
CA SER A 88 21.16 -4.55 20.97
C SER A 88 19.79 -3.96 21.36
N PRO A 89 19.47 -3.85 22.67
CA PRO A 89 18.24 -3.20 23.15
C PRO A 89 18.04 -1.75 22.68
N GLN A 90 19.09 -1.12 22.17
CA GLN A 90 19.04 0.25 21.64
C GLN A 90 18.05 0.39 20.45
N HIS A 91 17.66 -0.72 19.82
CA HIS A 91 16.74 -0.71 18.69
C HIS A 91 15.28 -0.80 19.10
N ASP A 92 14.96 -1.07 20.37
CA ASP A 92 13.59 -1.13 20.87
C ASP A 92 12.85 0.21 20.69
N VAL A 93 13.58 1.33 20.81
CA VAL A 93 13.04 2.68 20.58
C VAL A 93 12.47 2.80 19.16
N LEU A 94 13.14 2.20 18.16
CA LEU A 94 12.63 2.18 16.81
C LEU A 94 11.36 1.33 16.69
N GLY A 95 11.34 0.17 17.33
CA GLY A 95 10.16 -0.72 17.37
C GLY A 95 8.95 -0.03 18.01
N TYR A 96 9.15 0.62 19.16
CA TYR A 96 8.08 1.41 19.81
C TYR A 96 7.67 2.62 18.95
N GLY A 97 8.62 3.29 18.29
CA GLY A 97 8.31 4.39 17.37
C GLY A 97 7.43 3.95 16.19
N LEU A 98 7.74 2.82 15.57
CA LEU A 98 6.92 2.23 14.51
C LEU A 98 5.54 1.80 15.02
N PHE A 99 5.47 1.20 16.20
CA PHE A 99 4.20 0.83 16.83
C PHE A 99 3.31 2.05 17.07
N LEU A 100 3.86 3.11 17.66
CA LEU A 100 3.12 4.35 17.91
C LEU A 100 2.70 5.04 16.61
N TYR A 101 3.55 5.02 15.58
CA TYR A 101 3.20 5.53 14.27
C TYR A 101 2.01 4.77 13.66
N GLN A 102 2.03 3.43 13.71
CA GLN A 102 0.90 2.62 13.23
C GLN A 102 -0.38 2.87 14.02
N LEU A 103 -0.27 2.95 15.35
CA LEU A 103 -1.41 3.25 16.20
C LEU A 103 -2.01 4.61 15.85
N ALA A 104 -1.18 5.64 15.70
CA ALA A 104 -1.61 6.98 15.28
C ALA A 104 -2.27 6.95 13.90
N MET A 105 -1.69 6.22 12.95
CA MET A 105 -2.25 6.06 11.62
C MET A 105 -3.64 5.42 11.66
N VAL A 106 -3.80 4.30 12.40
CA VAL A 106 -5.09 3.62 12.55
C VAL A 106 -6.13 4.57 13.16
N VAL A 107 -5.79 5.21 14.29
CA VAL A 107 -6.73 6.08 15.02
C VAL A 107 -7.11 7.29 14.18
N CYS A 108 -6.13 8.02 13.63
CA CYS A 108 -6.40 9.25 12.88
C CYS A 108 -7.18 8.97 11.59
N ARG A 109 -6.82 7.93 10.85
CA ARG A 109 -7.50 7.59 9.59
C ARG A 109 -8.90 7.05 9.85
N ALA A 110 -9.09 6.18 10.85
CA ALA A 110 -10.40 5.68 11.24
C ALA A 110 -11.31 6.78 11.79
N TYR A 111 -10.76 7.76 12.53
CA TYR A 111 -11.51 8.93 12.99
C TYR A 111 -12.06 9.78 11.83
N VAL A 112 -11.25 9.96 10.77
CA VAL A 112 -11.63 10.81 9.61
C VAL A 112 -12.53 10.08 8.61
N LYS A 113 -12.23 8.79 8.32
CA LYS A 113 -12.90 8.02 7.26
C LYS A 113 -13.93 7.01 7.77
N GLY A 114 -13.97 6.78 9.07
CA GLY A 114 -14.90 5.81 9.65
C GLY A 114 -14.38 4.37 9.65
N PRO A 115 -15.27 3.38 9.95
CA PRO A 115 -14.89 1.99 10.17
C PRO A 115 -14.29 1.28 8.93
N GLU A 116 -14.58 1.76 7.73
CA GLU A 116 -14.02 1.21 6.49
C GLU A 116 -12.49 1.29 6.47
N GLU A 117 -11.91 2.28 7.16
CA GLU A 117 -10.47 2.45 7.22
C GLU A 117 -9.77 1.33 7.98
N LEU A 118 -10.46 0.62 8.86
CA LEU A 118 -9.91 -0.55 9.56
C LEU A 118 -9.62 -1.71 8.59
N TYR A 119 -10.43 -1.89 7.54
CA TYR A 119 -10.12 -2.84 6.47
C TYR A 119 -8.90 -2.39 5.67
N ASN A 120 -8.76 -1.08 5.42
CA ASN A 120 -7.62 -0.52 4.70
C ASN A 120 -6.29 -0.68 5.45
N GLN A 121 -6.32 -0.92 6.77
CA GLN A 121 -5.10 -1.26 7.52
C GLN A 121 -4.56 -2.66 7.18
N LEU A 122 -5.31 -3.50 6.49
CA LEU A 122 -4.86 -4.80 6.00
C LEU A 122 -4.10 -4.75 4.68
N TRP A 123 -3.88 -3.57 4.09
CA TRP A 123 -2.97 -3.45 2.95
C TRP A 123 -1.57 -3.97 3.29
N ALA A 124 -0.92 -4.61 2.32
CA ALA A 124 0.40 -5.23 2.50
C ALA A 124 1.46 -4.27 3.07
N CYS A 125 1.42 -2.99 2.72
CA CYS A 125 2.32 -1.97 3.26
C CYS A 125 2.16 -1.80 4.78
N ASN A 126 0.92 -1.75 5.28
CA ASN A 126 0.64 -1.64 6.72
C ASN A 126 0.94 -2.95 7.46
N ALA A 127 0.61 -4.09 6.86
CA ALA A 127 0.93 -5.40 7.41
C ALA A 127 2.45 -5.66 7.44
N GLY A 128 3.18 -5.24 6.41
CA GLY A 128 4.64 -5.26 6.40
C GLY A 128 5.23 -4.42 7.52
N MET A 129 4.65 -3.25 7.81
CA MET A 129 5.07 -2.41 8.93
C MET A 129 4.80 -3.10 10.28
N ALA A 130 3.63 -3.76 10.46
CA ALA A 130 3.34 -4.53 11.65
C ALA A 130 4.33 -5.69 11.83
N LEU A 131 4.68 -6.37 10.75
CA LEU A 131 5.65 -7.45 10.74
C LEU A 131 7.06 -6.95 11.14
N ALA A 132 7.51 -5.83 10.56
CA ALA A 132 8.80 -5.22 10.92
C ALA A 132 8.82 -4.75 12.38
N THR A 133 7.75 -4.09 12.84
CA THR A 133 7.59 -3.67 14.24
C THR A 133 7.72 -4.87 15.18
N THR A 134 7.00 -5.96 14.88
CA THR A 134 7.07 -7.20 15.64
C THR A 134 8.49 -7.78 15.64
N GLY A 135 9.15 -7.79 14.47
CA GLY A 135 10.51 -8.28 14.32
C GLY A 135 11.52 -7.51 15.16
N ILE A 136 11.39 -6.20 15.21
CA ILE A 136 12.27 -5.33 16.02
C ILE A 136 12.02 -5.59 17.51
N LEU A 137 10.76 -5.56 17.98
CA LEU A 137 10.40 -5.71 19.39
C LEU A 137 10.65 -7.12 19.94
N LEU A 138 10.56 -8.16 19.09
CA LEU A 138 10.89 -9.53 19.47
C LEU A 138 12.35 -9.92 19.19
N HIS A 139 13.17 -8.99 18.72
CA HIS A 139 14.56 -9.23 18.33
C HIS A 139 14.72 -10.35 17.29
N LYS A 140 13.77 -10.42 16.34
CA LYS A 140 13.73 -11.41 15.24
C LYS A 140 13.90 -10.73 13.88
N PRO A 141 15.14 -10.47 13.42
CA PRO A 141 15.40 -9.72 12.18
C PRO A 141 14.80 -10.36 10.92
N ILE A 142 14.51 -11.65 10.96
CA ILE A 142 13.82 -12.35 9.85
C ILE A 142 12.46 -11.73 9.50
N PHE A 143 11.73 -11.18 10.48
CA PHE A 143 10.47 -10.49 10.23
C PHE A 143 10.68 -9.16 9.52
N VAL A 144 11.77 -8.44 9.84
CA VAL A 144 12.14 -7.20 9.13
C VAL A 144 12.55 -7.52 7.69
N GLY A 145 13.34 -8.59 7.48
CA GLY A 145 13.67 -9.06 6.14
C GLY A 145 12.44 -9.49 5.34
N ALA A 146 11.50 -10.18 5.99
CA ALA A 146 10.23 -10.55 5.35
C ALA A 146 9.37 -9.32 5.02
N ALA A 147 9.32 -8.32 5.91
CA ALA A 147 8.61 -7.07 5.66
C ALA A 147 9.17 -6.35 4.43
N ILE A 148 10.50 -6.31 4.24
CA ILE A 148 11.13 -5.80 3.01
C ILE A 148 10.54 -6.49 1.78
N GLY A 149 10.48 -7.84 1.77
CA GLY A 149 9.92 -8.57 0.65
C GLY A 149 8.43 -8.30 0.42
N VAL A 150 7.64 -8.17 1.50
CA VAL A 150 6.20 -7.87 1.42
C VAL A 150 5.93 -6.51 0.76
N VAL A 151 6.71 -5.48 1.10
CA VAL A 151 6.43 -4.10 0.65
C VAL A 151 7.22 -3.66 -0.57
N ALA A 152 8.26 -4.39 -0.97
CA ALA A 152 9.24 -3.92 -1.94
C ALA A 152 8.62 -3.52 -3.27
N ILE A 153 7.73 -4.36 -3.82
CA ILE A 153 7.10 -4.11 -5.13
C ILE A 153 6.25 -2.84 -5.05
N ASP A 154 5.38 -2.75 -4.06
CA ASP A 154 4.47 -1.63 -3.87
C ASP A 154 5.25 -0.31 -3.69
N GLN A 155 6.26 -0.31 -2.83
CA GLN A 155 7.06 0.89 -2.57
C GLN A 155 7.94 1.28 -3.77
N MET A 156 8.51 0.32 -4.50
CA MET A 156 9.28 0.64 -5.70
C MET A 156 8.38 1.25 -6.79
N LEU A 157 7.18 0.70 -7.01
CA LEU A 157 6.22 1.27 -7.94
C LEU A 157 5.78 2.68 -7.50
N TRP A 158 5.59 2.88 -6.19
CA TRP A 158 5.27 4.19 -5.63
C TRP A 158 6.40 5.21 -5.84
N TYR A 159 7.68 4.81 -5.67
CA TYR A 159 8.82 5.68 -5.97
C TYR A 159 8.86 6.06 -7.45
N PHE A 160 8.68 5.10 -8.35
CA PHE A 160 8.63 5.39 -9.79
C PHE A 160 7.50 6.37 -10.12
N ASP A 161 6.31 6.18 -9.58
CA ASP A 161 5.20 7.09 -9.80
C ASP A 161 5.49 8.51 -9.31
N CYS A 162 6.06 8.65 -8.12
CA CYS A 162 6.46 9.96 -7.58
C CYS A 162 7.56 10.61 -8.44
N ILE A 163 8.56 9.86 -8.88
CA ILE A 163 9.62 10.36 -9.77
C ILE A 163 9.00 10.82 -11.10
N PHE A 164 8.15 10.01 -11.73
CA PHE A 164 7.46 10.39 -12.96
C PHE A 164 6.58 11.61 -12.76
N LYS A 165 5.87 11.71 -11.65
CA LYS A 165 5.06 12.89 -11.33
C LYS A 165 5.90 14.15 -11.28
N VAL A 166 7.04 14.12 -10.59
CA VAL A 166 7.94 15.27 -10.47
C VAL A 166 8.58 15.64 -11.81
N THR A 167 8.99 14.63 -12.60
CA THR A 167 9.73 14.86 -13.86
C THR A 167 8.85 15.12 -15.07
N THR A 168 7.66 14.51 -15.13
CA THR A 168 6.77 14.59 -16.32
C THR A 168 5.40 15.22 -16.03
N GLY A 169 5.13 15.59 -14.77
CA GLY A 169 3.84 16.16 -14.35
C GLY A 169 2.71 15.16 -14.20
N SER A 170 2.94 13.84 -14.42
CA SER A 170 1.89 12.83 -14.35
C SER A 170 2.37 11.52 -13.74
N PHE A 171 1.48 10.82 -13.00
CA PHE A 171 1.71 9.45 -12.58
C PHE A 171 1.61 8.51 -13.79
N LYS A 172 2.60 7.64 -13.98
CA LYS A 172 2.64 6.72 -15.14
C LYS A 172 2.10 5.33 -14.82
N ILE A 173 2.26 4.88 -13.59
CA ILE A 173 1.80 3.56 -13.12
C ILE A 173 0.42 3.68 -12.49
N GLY A 174 0.21 4.68 -11.62
CA GLY A 174 -1.07 4.98 -10.99
C GLY A 174 -1.15 4.59 -9.50
N VAL A 175 -0.13 3.92 -8.94
CA VAL A 175 -0.14 3.47 -7.53
C VAL A 175 -0.12 4.63 -6.53
N ALA A 176 0.50 5.77 -6.87
CA ALA A 176 0.53 6.97 -6.04
C ALA A 176 -0.51 8.03 -6.44
N LYS A 177 -1.32 7.78 -7.46
CA LYS A 177 -2.28 8.74 -8.03
C LYS A 177 -3.31 9.26 -7.03
N TYR A 178 -3.68 8.43 -6.04
CA TYR A 178 -4.61 8.83 -4.98
C TYR A 178 -4.15 10.06 -4.17
N LEU A 179 -2.85 10.40 -4.19
CA LEU A 179 -2.32 11.59 -3.54
C LEU A 179 -2.88 12.90 -4.12
N GLU A 180 -3.35 12.87 -5.37
CA GLU A 180 -3.97 14.02 -6.04
C GLU A 180 -5.50 13.99 -6.04
N TRP A 181 -6.13 12.90 -5.61
CA TRP A 181 -7.58 12.85 -5.59
C TRP A 181 -8.13 13.86 -4.58
N PRO A 182 -9.12 14.68 -4.99
CA PRO A 182 -9.74 15.66 -4.11
C PRO A 182 -10.39 15.04 -2.87
N GLU A 183 -10.93 13.82 -3.02
CA GLU A 183 -11.58 13.03 -1.98
C GLU A 183 -10.61 12.39 -0.98
N THR A 184 -9.30 12.36 -1.29
CA THR A 184 -8.31 11.79 -0.37
C THR A 184 -7.99 12.77 0.75
N PRO A 185 -8.37 12.48 2.01
CA PRO A 185 -8.14 13.37 3.14
C PRO A 185 -6.64 13.62 3.37
N MET A 186 -6.31 14.82 3.86
CA MET A 186 -4.92 15.19 4.16
C MET A 186 -4.25 14.20 5.13
N VAL A 187 -5.00 13.70 6.11
CA VAL A 187 -4.49 12.68 7.06
C VAL A 187 -4.02 11.42 6.34
N GLN A 188 -4.74 10.96 5.32
CA GLN A 188 -4.31 9.82 4.51
C GLN A 188 -3.05 10.14 3.71
N LYS A 189 -2.97 11.32 3.10
CA LYS A 189 -1.77 11.78 2.37
C LYS A 189 -0.55 11.81 3.28
N ILE A 190 -0.69 12.38 4.49
CA ILE A 190 0.41 12.44 5.48
C ILE A 190 0.88 11.04 5.86
N PHE A 191 -0.03 10.14 6.24
CA PHE A 191 0.37 8.79 6.62
C PHE A 191 0.89 7.95 5.45
N SER A 192 0.55 8.29 4.19
CA SER A 192 1.11 7.62 3.01
C SER A 192 2.61 7.89 2.80
N TRP A 193 3.18 8.90 3.47
CA TRP A 193 4.62 9.15 3.43
C TRP A 193 5.47 8.01 4.00
N HIS A 194 4.87 7.04 4.70
CA HIS A 194 5.61 5.83 5.10
C HIS A 194 6.16 5.05 3.89
N HIS A 195 5.55 5.13 2.72
CA HIS A 195 6.10 4.52 1.51
C HIS A 195 7.47 5.10 1.13
N LEU A 196 7.77 6.36 1.51
CA LEU A 196 9.07 6.97 1.23
C LEU A 196 10.19 6.42 2.11
N TRP A 197 9.91 6.23 3.41
CA TRP A 197 10.96 5.99 4.39
C TRP A 197 10.99 4.56 4.96
N PHE A 198 9.88 3.80 4.86
CA PHE A 198 9.78 2.51 5.55
C PHE A 198 10.73 1.44 4.99
N LEU A 199 10.80 1.26 3.66
CA LEU A 199 11.73 0.32 3.04
C LEU A 199 13.20 0.70 3.30
N PRO A 200 13.64 1.95 3.11
CA PRO A 200 14.97 2.39 3.52
C PRO A 200 15.27 2.17 5.01
N LEU A 201 14.30 2.39 5.88
CA LEU A 201 14.44 2.17 7.33
C LEU A 201 14.68 0.69 7.66
N CYS A 202 13.93 -0.23 7.05
CA CYS A 202 14.11 -1.67 7.21
C CYS A 202 15.50 -2.13 6.72
N ILE A 203 15.93 -1.61 5.56
CA ILE A 203 17.28 -1.88 5.02
C ILE A 203 18.35 -1.36 5.99
N TYR A 204 18.21 -0.12 6.45
CA TYR A 204 19.15 0.47 7.44
C TYR A 204 19.21 -0.36 8.72
N TYR A 205 18.05 -0.76 9.26
CA TYR A 205 17.98 -1.58 10.47
C TYR A 205 18.75 -2.89 10.29
N LEU A 206 18.52 -3.65 9.22
CA LEU A 206 19.24 -4.91 8.98
C LEU A 206 20.73 -4.71 8.74
N ARG A 207 21.14 -3.59 8.13
CA ARG A 207 22.57 -3.24 7.98
C ARG A 207 23.25 -2.92 9.31
N ALA A 208 22.54 -2.22 10.19
CA ALA A 208 23.08 -1.75 11.45
C ALA A 208 23.11 -2.85 12.53
N THR A 209 22.21 -3.83 12.45
CA THR A 209 21.97 -4.80 13.53
C THR A 209 22.29 -6.22 13.19
N GLY A 210 22.41 -6.57 11.92
CA GLY A 210 22.46 -7.96 11.51
C GLY A 210 23.59 -8.33 10.55
N PRO A 211 23.79 -9.63 10.31
CA PRO A 211 24.78 -10.17 9.36
C PRO A 211 24.33 -10.01 7.91
N GLY A 212 23.35 -9.21 7.62
CA GLY A 212 22.77 -9.01 6.29
C GLY A 212 21.32 -9.43 6.20
N MET A 213 20.86 -9.79 4.99
CA MET A 213 19.50 -10.27 4.78
C MET A 213 19.29 -11.64 5.43
N PRO A 214 18.36 -11.79 6.39
CA PRO A 214 18.19 -13.05 7.12
C PRO A 214 17.78 -14.20 6.20
N GLN A 215 18.35 -15.37 6.46
CA GLN A 215 18.01 -16.58 5.70
C GLN A 215 16.53 -16.93 5.94
N GLY A 216 15.82 -17.26 4.87
CA GLY A 216 14.39 -17.59 4.96
C GLY A 216 13.45 -16.38 4.91
N ALA A 217 13.96 -15.12 4.97
CA ALA A 217 13.12 -13.93 4.90
C ALA A 217 12.27 -13.88 3.61
N LEU A 218 12.81 -14.29 2.47
CA LEU A 218 12.05 -14.41 1.22
C LEU A 218 10.88 -15.40 1.34
N LYS A 219 11.13 -16.58 1.92
CA LYS A 219 10.07 -17.60 2.11
C LYS A 219 8.97 -17.07 3.02
N LEU A 220 9.36 -16.37 4.09
CA LEU A 220 8.43 -15.77 5.02
C LEU A 220 7.64 -14.62 4.38
N SER A 221 8.26 -13.82 3.49
CA SER A 221 7.55 -12.77 2.75
C SER A 221 6.50 -13.34 1.79
N ILE A 222 6.84 -14.41 1.05
CA ILE A 222 5.89 -15.10 0.15
C ILE A 222 4.71 -15.65 0.95
N LEU A 223 4.99 -16.31 2.08
CA LEU A 223 3.95 -16.80 2.99
C LEU A 223 3.10 -15.65 3.54
N GLY A 224 3.73 -14.53 3.90
CA GLY A 224 3.07 -13.31 4.39
C GLY A 224 2.10 -12.75 3.35
N VAL A 225 2.55 -12.56 2.11
CA VAL A 225 1.68 -12.07 1.01
C VAL A 225 0.54 -13.04 0.74
N PHE A 226 0.81 -14.35 0.71
CA PHE A 226 -0.22 -15.37 0.53
C PHE A 226 -1.29 -15.28 1.62
N SER A 227 -0.87 -15.33 2.88
CA SER A 227 -1.79 -15.30 4.01
C SER A 227 -2.59 -14.00 4.05
N MET A 228 -1.94 -12.84 3.82
CA MET A 228 -2.62 -11.54 3.77
C MET A 228 -3.66 -11.47 2.65
N THR A 229 -3.31 -11.91 1.45
CA THR A 229 -4.25 -11.89 0.32
C THR A 229 -5.45 -12.82 0.58
N LEU A 230 -5.20 -14.01 1.13
CA LEU A 230 -6.27 -14.94 1.49
C LEU A 230 -7.17 -14.38 2.60
N ILE A 231 -6.59 -13.83 3.66
CA ILE A 231 -7.33 -13.24 4.77
C ILE A 231 -8.16 -12.06 4.29
N THR A 232 -7.56 -11.14 3.52
CA THR A 232 -8.32 -9.99 3.00
C THR A 232 -9.46 -10.42 2.09
N ARG A 233 -9.29 -11.48 1.30
CA ARG A 233 -10.38 -12.07 0.51
C ARG A 233 -11.54 -12.58 1.37
N LEU A 234 -11.26 -13.06 2.59
CA LEU A 234 -12.25 -13.63 3.48
C LEU A 234 -12.95 -12.59 4.36
N VAL A 235 -12.22 -11.54 4.79
CA VAL A 235 -12.71 -10.63 5.84
C VAL A 235 -13.01 -9.22 5.35
N THR A 236 -12.59 -8.85 4.12
CA THR A 236 -12.84 -7.50 3.60
C THR A 236 -13.95 -7.45 2.56
N PRO A 237 -14.70 -6.36 2.48
CA PRO A 237 -15.67 -6.13 1.41
C PRO A 237 -15.02 -6.16 0.03
N LYS A 238 -15.74 -6.71 -0.96
CA LYS A 238 -15.22 -6.87 -2.32
C LYS A 238 -14.89 -5.54 -3.01
N ASP A 239 -15.67 -4.52 -2.74
CA ASP A 239 -15.52 -3.17 -3.31
C ASP A 239 -14.28 -2.43 -2.83
N LEU A 240 -13.79 -2.74 -1.64
CA LEU A 240 -12.53 -2.20 -1.12
C LEU A 240 -11.29 -2.84 -1.77
N ASN A 241 -11.42 -4.04 -2.31
CA ASN A 241 -10.39 -4.78 -3.04
C ASN A 241 -8.99 -4.73 -2.38
N VAL A 242 -8.94 -4.82 -1.06
CA VAL A 242 -7.70 -4.74 -0.28
C VAL A 242 -6.72 -5.82 -0.73
N ASN A 243 -5.45 -5.45 -0.95
CA ASN A 243 -4.39 -6.30 -1.50
C ASN A 243 -4.73 -6.91 -2.88
N MET A 244 -5.58 -6.24 -3.66
CA MET A 244 -6.05 -6.77 -4.95
C MET A 244 -6.67 -8.17 -4.81
N ALA A 245 -7.32 -8.45 -3.67
CA ALA A 245 -7.79 -9.79 -3.34
C ALA A 245 -8.92 -10.31 -4.25
N TYR A 246 -9.58 -9.44 -5.02
CA TYR A 246 -10.72 -9.76 -5.88
C TYR A 246 -10.48 -9.53 -7.37
N GLN A 247 -9.68 -8.50 -7.70
CA GLN A 247 -9.33 -8.12 -9.05
C GLN A 247 -8.01 -7.34 -9.04
N PHE A 248 -7.31 -7.31 -10.16
CA PHE A 248 -6.07 -6.56 -10.27
C PHE A 248 -6.34 -5.05 -10.19
N TRP A 249 -5.32 -4.24 -9.94
CA TRP A 249 -5.44 -2.80 -9.78
C TRP A 249 -5.90 -2.13 -11.08
N GLN A 250 -7.08 -1.55 -11.08
CA GLN A 250 -7.77 -1.05 -12.27
C GLN A 250 -7.08 0.17 -12.93
N ASP A 251 -6.21 0.90 -12.22
CA ASP A 251 -5.42 1.99 -12.80
C ASP A 251 -4.28 1.50 -13.68
N ILE A 252 -3.81 0.26 -13.52
CA ILE A 252 -2.81 -0.38 -14.36
C ILE A 252 -3.49 -0.92 -15.62
N LYS A 253 -3.17 -0.32 -16.77
CA LYS A 253 -3.80 -0.65 -18.07
C LYS A 253 -2.99 -1.69 -18.84
N ILE A 254 -2.75 -2.85 -18.25
CA ILE A 254 -2.08 -4.00 -18.86
C ILE A 254 -3.07 -5.17 -18.87
N ASP A 255 -3.71 -5.42 -20.01
CA ASP A 255 -4.78 -6.42 -20.14
C ASP A 255 -4.39 -7.81 -19.64
N ALA A 256 -3.12 -8.21 -19.83
CA ALA A 256 -2.61 -9.49 -19.33
C ALA A 256 -2.71 -9.62 -17.79
N LEU A 257 -2.68 -8.52 -17.04
CA LEU A 257 -2.82 -8.53 -15.58
C LEU A 257 -4.28 -8.63 -15.12
N HIS A 258 -5.22 -8.37 -16.03
CA HIS A 258 -6.67 -8.42 -15.75
C HIS A 258 -7.33 -9.71 -16.24
N CYS A 259 -6.59 -10.61 -16.88
CA CYS A 259 -7.14 -11.82 -17.49
C CYS A 259 -7.83 -12.77 -16.48
N MET A 260 -7.53 -12.63 -15.20
CA MET A 260 -8.12 -13.45 -14.12
C MET A 260 -9.05 -12.65 -13.19
N ASP A 261 -9.37 -11.41 -13.53
CA ASP A 261 -10.29 -10.59 -12.74
C ASP A 261 -11.68 -11.28 -12.65
N GLY A 262 -12.21 -11.37 -11.44
CA GLY A 262 -13.48 -12.06 -11.19
C GLY A 262 -13.43 -13.58 -11.18
N ALA A 263 -12.27 -14.20 -11.43
CA ALA A 263 -12.11 -15.65 -11.34
C ALA A 263 -12.33 -16.17 -9.91
N PRO A 264 -12.68 -17.47 -9.74
CA PRO A 264 -12.80 -18.10 -8.44
C PRO A 264 -11.50 -17.97 -7.62
N VAL A 265 -11.63 -17.93 -6.29
CA VAL A 265 -10.51 -17.71 -5.37
C VAL A 265 -9.32 -18.65 -5.61
N TRP A 266 -9.61 -19.93 -5.88
CA TRP A 266 -8.61 -20.97 -6.10
C TRP A 266 -7.85 -20.84 -7.43
N GLN A 267 -8.32 -20.01 -8.36
CA GLN A 267 -7.60 -19.64 -9.60
C GLN A 267 -6.91 -18.29 -9.44
N TYR A 268 -7.64 -17.31 -8.91
CA TYR A 268 -7.17 -15.93 -8.82
C TYR A 268 -6.01 -15.76 -7.84
N ILE A 269 -6.07 -16.35 -6.64
CA ILE A 269 -4.99 -16.20 -5.64
C ILE A 269 -3.67 -16.79 -6.12
N PRO A 270 -3.60 -18.03 -6.67
CA PRO A 270 -2.35 -18.53 -7.27
C PRO A 270 -1.81 -17.67 -8.41
N TYR A 271 -2.70 -17.11 -9.25
CA TYR A 271 -2.31 -16.19 -10.31
C TYR A 271 -1.68 -14.90 -9.75
N LEU A 272 -2.35 -14.27 -8.78
CA LEU A 272 -1.82 -13.06 -8.14
C LEU A 272 -0.46 -13.32 -7.49
N LEU A 273 -0.30 -14.45 -6.81
CA LEU A 273 0.98 -14.86 -6.23
C LEU A 273 2.05 -15.13 -7.30
N PHE A 274 1.67 -15.72 -8.41
CA PHE A 274 2.59 -15.90 -9.55
C PHE A 274 3.10 -14.55 -10.05
N ILE A 275 2.21 -13.57 -10.30
CA ILE A 275 2.61 -12.21 -10.72
C ILE A 275 3.51 -11.56 -9.67
N TYR A 276 3.13 -11.63 -8.40
CA TYR A 276 3.93 -11.11 -7.30
C TYR A 276 5.34 -11.70 -7.30
N ASN A 277 5.47 -13.03 -7.44
CA ASN A 277 6.77 -13.69 -7.44
C ASN A 277 7.60 -13.40 -8.71
N CYS A 278 6.96 -13.25 -9.88
CA CYS A 278 7.65 -12.84 -11.11
C CYS A 278 8.40 -11.52 -10.97
N ILE A 279 7.92 -10.63 -10.09
CA ILE A 279 8.56 -9.32 -9.82
C ILE A 279 9.50 -9.43 -8.61
N ASN A 280 9.05 -10.06 -7.53
CA ASN A 280 9.78 -10.09 -6.26
C ASN A 280 11.06 -10.94 -6.32
N LEU A 281 11.02 -12.08 -7.02
CA LEU A 281 12.21 -12.95 -7.14
C LEU A 281 13.38 -12.28 -7.84
N PRO A 282 13.22 -11.59 -8.97
CA PRO A 282 14.32 -10.81 -9.58
C PRO A 282 14.75 -9.61 -8.74
N LEU A 283 13.83 -8.99 -7.98
CA LEU A 283 14.13 -7.86 -7.12
C LEU A 283 14.92 -8.26 -5.86
N TRP A 284 14.76 -9.50 -5.40
CA TRP A 284 15.35 -9.98 -4.15
C TRP A 284 16.88 -9.90 -4.08
N PRO A 285 17.67 -10.28 -5.12
CA PRO A 285 19.11 -10.07 -5.13
C PRO A 285 19.52 -8.61 -4.94
N PHE A 286 18.79 -7.68 -5.57
CA PHE A 286 19.03 -6.24 -5.41
C PHE A 286 18.77 -5.80 -3.94
N LEU A 287 17.66 -6.22 -3.35
CA LEU A 287 17.33 -5.92 -1.95
C LEU A 287 18.38 -6.51 -1.00
N THR A 288 18.82 -7.74 -1.27
CA THR A 288 19.90 -8.39 -0.51
C THR A 288 21.21 -7.62 -0.62
N TRP A 289 21.53 -7.13 -1.82
CA TRP A 289 22.69 -6.27 -2.03
C TRP A 289 22.54 -4.94 -1.30
N CYS A 290 21.39 -4.30 -1.30
CA CYS A 290 21.10 -3.08 -0.55
C CYS A 290 21.29 -3.26 0.96
N VAL A 291 20.85 -4.39 1.53
CA VAL A 291 21.08 -4.74 2.94
C VAL A 291 22.59 -4.99 3.17
N GLY A 292 23.29 -5.54 2.18
CA GLY A 292 24.71 -5.81 2.24
C GLY A 292 25.06 -7.05 3.09
N ARG A 293 26.33 -7.34 3.15
CA ARG A 293 26.88 -8.30 4.13
C ARG A 293 27.04 -7.51 5.43
N GLY A 294 26.33 -7.92 6.47
CA GLY A 294 26.42 -7.29 7.76
C GLY A 294 27.86 -7.15 8.21
N VAL A 295 28.16 -6.05 8.84
CA VAL A 295 29.46 -5.85 9.51
C VAL A 295 29.46 -6.82 10.69
N ARG A 296 30.30 -7.87 10.62
CA ARG A 296 30.55 -8.66 11.82
C ARG A 296 31.25 -7.71 12.79
N VAL A 297 30.54 -7.26 13.79
CA VAL A 297 31.17 -6.60 14.95
C VAL A 297 31.89 -7.72 15.68
N THR A 298 33.18 -7.88 15.35
CA THR A 298 34.10 -8.68 16.17
C THR A 298 34.27 -7.89 17.45
N GLY A 299 33.50 -8.28 18.49
CA GLY A 299 33.71 -7.84 19.86
C GLY A 299 34.96 -8.45 20.45
#